data_53734e40f2dda9e5d9a722d426b331df
#
_entry.id   53734e40f2dda9e5d9a722d426b331df
#
_cell.length_a   1.000
_cell.length_b   1.000
_cell.length_c   1.000
_cell.angle_alpha   90.00
_cell.angle_beta   90.00
_cell.angle_gamma   90.00
#
_symmetry.space_group_name_H-M   'P 1'
#
loop_
_entity.id
_entity.type
_entity.pdbx_description
1 polymer ?
#
loop_
_entity_poly.entity_id
_entity_poly.type
_entity_poly.pdbx_seq_one_letter_code
_entity_poly.pdbx_strand_id
1 'polypeptide(L)'
;MTDVVASRKPVAAEHAHGISFNDALLVWIRVACLSFGGPAGQIAVMHRILVEEKNWISESRFLHALNYCMLLPGPEAQQLATYIGWLLHRTTGGIVAGTLFILPGIFAIMGLSYIYAAYGNVGVVEALFFGLKAAVLAIVIQAVVRVGKRALRNRIMIGLAAAAFVAIFFFRAPFPIIIIAAGVIGFVAARLGRPEFAALEHGGKNAGAIDSMLGEAVPDHVRPNASRALRVAAVWLAIWLAPVFALLILLGPNDVFGQIAIFFSKMAMVTFGGAYAVLAYVAQQAAEYYHWVAPREMLDGLGMAETTPGPLIMVVQFVGFMAAFRGASGLSPMLAGTLGGLLATWVTFAPCFLWIFVGAPYIEALRGNKALGGALSAITAAVVGVILNLSIWFALHTLFRETFPIQGFGLSFDAPRPMSIDLPAVVLSVAAATAIFRFNVGMLVVLAASCIAGILMRFAGVI
;
A
#
# COMPACT_ATOMS: atom_id res chain seq x y z
N MET A 1 40.48 44.11 -39.24
CA MET A 1 40.32 43.31 -37.99
C MET A 1 38.85 43.14 -37.79
N THR A 2 38.33 42.02 -38.25
CA THR A 2 36.91 41.67 -38.22
C THR A 2 36.74 40.62 -37.15
N ASP A 3 36.06 41.01 -36.05
CA ASP A 3 35.72 40.10 -34.96
C ASP A 3 34.63 39.10 -35.41
N VAL A 4 35.00 37.83 -35.45
CA VAL A 4 34.09 36.71 -35.64
C VAL A 4 33.41 36.43 -34.28
N VAL A 5 32.19 36.96 -34.10
CA VAL A 5 31.30 36.57 -33.04
C VAL A 5 30.79 35.16 -33.30
N ALA A 6 31.40 34.17 -32.68
CA ALA A 6 30.93 32.79 -32.69
C ALA A 6 29.55 32.70 -32.02
N SER A 7 28.53 32.48 -32.87
CA SER A 7 27.18 32.13 -32.43
C SER A 7 27.20 30.85 -31.60
N ARG A 8 27.18 30.95 -30.28
CA ARG A 8 26.88 29.84 -29.39
C ARG A 8 25.40 29.47 -29.59
N LYS A 9 25.15 28.30 -30.22
CA LYS A 9 23.84 27.67 -30.20
C LYS A 9 23.35 27.61 -28.74
N PRO A 10 22.07 27.96 -28.47
CA PRO A 10 21.53 27.82 -27.14
C PRO A 10 21.56 26.33 -26.78
N VAL A 11 22.40 25.98 -25.78
CA VAL A 11 22.33 24.69 -25.09
C VAL A 11 20.92 24.59 -24.54
N ALA A 12 20.20 23.53 -24.95
CA ALA A 12 18.85 23.23 -24.47
C ALA A 12 18.81 23.42 -22.94
N ALA A 13 17.75 24.06 -22.46
CA ALA A 13 17.55 24.39 -21.04
C ALA A 13 17.63 23.11 -20.20
N GLU A 14 18.83 22.71 -19.84
CA GLU A 14 19.09 21.68 -18.86
C GLU A 14 18.58 22.19 -17.51
N HIS A 15 17.82 21.36 -16.86
CA HIS A 15 17.04 21.51 -15.66
C HIS A 15 17.58 22.58 -14.69
N ALA A 16 16.75 23.54 -14.34
CA ALA A 16 17.10 24.69 -13.46
C ALA A 16 17.67 24.29 -12.07
N HIS A 17 17.60 23.00 -11.69
CA HIS A 17 18.08 22.44 -10.42
C HIS A 17 19.42 21.68 -10.54
N GLY A 18 20.02 21.54 -11.74
CA GLY A 18 21.33 20.91 -11.95
C GLY A 18 21.42 19.39 -11.67
N ILE A 19 20.29 18.71 -11.39
CA ILE A 19 20.25 17.25 -11.16
C ILE A 19 20.11 16.54 -12.49
N SER A 20 21.10 15.73 -12.87
CA SER A 20 21.02 14.95 -14.12
C SER A 20 20.01 13.82 -14.01
N PHE A 21 19.42 13.41 -15.15
CA PHE A 21 18.49 12.27 -15.19
C PHE A 21 19.17 10.97 -14.75
N ASN A 22 20.45 10.78 -15.11
CA ASN A 22 21.21 9.59 -14.71
C ASN A 22 21.47 9.54 -13.20
N ASP A 23 21.80 10.66 -12.58
CA ASP A 23 21.94 10.72 -11.13
C ASP A 23 20.62 10.40 -10.43
N ALA A 24 19.51 10.94 -10.95
CA ALA A 24 18.18 10.64 -10.43
C ALA A 24 17.83 9.15 -10.59
N LEU A 25 18.15 8.55 -11.74
CA LEU A 25 17.91 7.12 -11.99
C LEU A 25 18.64 6.24 -10.96
N LEU A 26 19.93 6.51 -10.70
CA LEU A 26 20.72 5.75 -9.72
C LEU A 26 20.16 5.90 -8.29
N VAL A 27 19.71 7.10 -7.93
CA VAL A 27 19.09 7.35 -6.63
C VAL A 27 17.75 6.61 -6.52
N TRP A 28 16.92 6.60 -7.55
CA TRP A 28 15.65 5.86 -7.55
C TRP A 28 15.86 4.34 -7.49
N ILE A 29 16.88 3.79 -8.15
CA ILE A 29 17.27 2.38 -8.00
C ILE A 29 17.66 2.09 -6.55
N ARG A 30 18.47 2.96 -5.92
CA ARG A 30 18.86 2.82 -4.51
C ARG A 30 17.66 2.87 -3.57
N VAL A 31 16.74 3.83 -3.78
CA VAL A 31 15.48 3.92 -3.02
C VAL A 31 14.67 2.63 -3.18
N ALA A 32 14.49 2.14 -4.40
CA ALA A 32 13.74 0.93 -4.69
C ALA A 32 14.30 -0.29 -3.96
N CYS A 33 15.62 -0.50 -4.02
CA CYS A 33 16.30 -1.63 -3.37
C CYS A 33 16.31 -1.57 -1.85
N LEU A 34 16.18 -0.38 -1.25
CA LEU A 34 16.18 -0.19 0.20
C LEU A 34 14.77 -0.04 0.80
N SER A 35 13.74 -0.06 -0.02
CA SER A 35 12.34 0.18 0.38
C SER A 35 11.70 -1.08 0.98
N PHE A 36 12.05 -1.39 2.23
CA PHE A 36 11.46 -2.43 3.06
C PHE A 36 10.64 -1.84 4.21
N GLY A 37 9.83 -2.65 4.86
CA GLY A 37 9.21 -2.32 6.13
C GLY A 37 7.91 -1.52 6.04
N GLY A 38 7.17 -1.72 4.96
CA GLY A 38 5.88 -1.08 4.74
C GLY A 38 5.98 0.43 4.47
N PRO A 39 4.83 1.14 4.35
CA PRO A 39 4.82 2.54 3.90
C PRO A 39 5.70 3.48 4.73
N ALA A 40 5.68 3.33 6.07
CA ALA A 40 6.44 4.20 6.95
C ALA A 40 7.97 4.05 6.78
N GLY A 41 8.44 2.80 6.63
CA GLY A 41 9.86 2.52 6.36
C GLY A 41 10.30 3.06 5.01
N GLN A 42 9.49 2.88 3.99
CA GLN A 42 9.73 3.35 2.62
C GLN A 42 9.80 4.88 2.53
N ILE A 43 8.86 5.56 3.19
CA ILE A 43 8.85 7.03 3.26
C ILE A 43 10.09 7.52 4.01
N ALA A 44 10.49 6.86 5.12
CA ALA A 44 11.70 7.21 5.85
C ALA A 44 12.98 7.02 5.01
N VAL A 45 13.06 5.97 4.18
CA VAL A 45 14.18 5.76 3.24
C VAL A 45 14.23 6.88 2.21
N MET A 46 13.09 7.26 1.61
CA MET A 46 13.02 8.36 0.66
C MET A 46 13.42 9.69 1.31
N HIS A 47 12.90 9.96 2.51
CA HIS A 47 13.24 11.16 3.27
C HIS A 47 14.76 11.25 3.50
N ARG A 48 15.35 10.21 4.10
CA ARG A 48 16.79 10.15 4.36
C ARG A 48 17.61 10.40 3.10
N ILE A 49 17.29 9.73 1.99
CA ILE A 49 18.09 9.83 0.77
C ILE A 49 17.88 11.18 0.08
N LEU A 50 16.62 11.63 -0.10
CA LEU A 50 16.32 12.80 -0.91
C LEU A 50 16.45 14.13 -0.18
N VAL A 51 16.16 14.13 1.15
CA VAL A 51 16.21 15.33 1.98
C VAL A 51 17.53 15.44 2.71
N GLU A 52 17.96 14.40 3.48
CA GLU A 52 19.11 14.49 4.36
C GLU A 52 20.43 14.25 3.62
N GLU A 53 20.54 13.20 2.78
CA GLU A 53 21.80 12.87 2.10
C GLU A 53 22.05 13.70 0.84
N LYS A 54 21.03 13.90 0.00
CA LYS A 54 21.14 14.55 -1.31
C LYS A 54 20.75 16.02 -1.30
N ASN A 55 19.96 16.46 -0.33
CA ASN A 55 19.40 17.82 -0.26
C ASN A 55 18.68 18.24 -1.57
N TRP A 56 18.05 17.28 -2.26
CA TRP A 56 17.34 17.56 -3.51
C TRP A 56 16.03 18.28 -3.28
N ILE A 57 15.35 17.95 -2.20
CA ILE A 57 14.05 18.52 -1.81
C ILE A 57 14.10 18.98 -0.36
N SER A 58 13.51 20.13 -0.05
CA SER A 58 13.42 20.63 1.33
C SER A 58 12.46 19.78 2.18
N GLU A 59 12.69 19.74 3.47
CA GLU A 59 11.83 19.07 4.46
C GLU A 59 10.36 19.48 4.30
N SER A 60 10.10 20.80 4.20
CA SER A 60 8.76 21.36 4.06
C SER A 60 8.08 20.86 2.79
N ARG A 61 8.80 20.79 1.68
CA ARG A 61 8.28 20.34 0.38
C ARG A 61 8.06 18.84 0.34
N PHE A 62 8.93 18.06 1.00
CA PHE A 62 8.76 16.62 1.15
C PHE A 62 7.50 16.29 1.97
N LEU A 63 7.31 16.94 3.11
CA LEU A 63 6.12 16.76 3.95
C LEU A 63 4.85 17.22 3.24
N HIS A 64 4.92 18.29 2.45
CA HIS A 64 3.79 18.74 1.63
C HIS A 64 3.42 17.71 0.56
N ALA A 65 4.41 17.15 -0.14
CA ALA A 65 4.22 16.09 -1.12
C ALA A 65 3.60 14.84 -0.48
N LEU A 66 4.11 14.44 0.70
CA LEU A 66 3.58 13.32 1.46
C LEU A 66 2.12 13.52 1.86
N ASN A 67 1.80 14.69 2.41
CA ASN A 67 0.42 15.03 2.79
C ASN A 67 -0.53 14.94 1.59
N TYR A 68 -0.08 15.38 0.42
CA TYR A 68 -0.88 15.24 -0.79
C TYR A 68 -1.09 13.78 -1.18
N CYS A 69 -0.04 12.97 -1.21
CA CYS A 69 -0.17 11.54 -1.53
C CYS A 69 -1.11 10.80 -0.57
N MET A 70 -1.15 11.21 0.70
CA MET A 70 -2.09 10.68 1.69
C MET A 70 -3.55 11.05 1.41
N LEU A 71 -3.82 12.06 0.59
CA LEU A 71 -5.17 12.46 0.14
C LEU A 71 -5.69 11.60 -1.01
N LEU A 72 -4.80 10.95 -1.74
CA LEU A 72 -5.13 10.21 -2.95
C LEU A 72 -5.41 8.73 -2.64
N PRO A 73 -6.29 8.07 -3.41
CA PRO A 73 -6.42 6.63 -3.29
C PRO A 73 -5.19 5.93 -3.88
N GLY A 74 -4.64 4.97 -3.15
CA GLY A 74 -3.48 4.18 -3.58
C GLY A 74 -2.33 4.15 -2.57
N PRO A 75 -1.22 3.44 -2.89
CA PRO A 75 -0.04 3.33 -2.04
C PRO A 75 0.76 4.65 -2.00
N GLU A 76 0.73 5.32 -0.84
CA GLU A 76 1.30 6.66 -0.63
C GLU A 76 2.79 6.74 -0.99
N ALA A 77 3.57 5.71 -0.64
CA ALA A 77 5.01 5.70 -0.89
C ALA A 77 5.36 5.68 -2.38
N GLN A 78 4.63 4.88 -3.18
CA GLN A 78 4.80 4.85 -4.63
C GLN A 78 4.34 6.17 -5.26
N GLN A 79 3.24 6.74 -4.78
CA GLN A 79 2.75 8.04 -5.24
C GLN A 79 3.74 9.16 -4.91
N LEU A 80 4.35 9.12 -3.74
CA LEU A 80 5.38 10.07 -3.33
C LEU A 80 6.62 9.98 -4.23
N ALA A 81 7.10 8.76 -4.54
CA ALA A 81 8.18 8.54 -5.48
C ALA A 81 7.84 9.11 -6.87
N THR A 82 6.63 8.81 -7.37
CA THR A 82 6.13 9.32 -8.66
C THR A 82 6.06 10.85 -8.67
N TYR A 83 5.55 11.46 -7.59
CA TYR A 83 5.41 12.90 -7.49
C TYR A 83 6.78 13.62 -7.45
N ILE A 84 7.71 13.15 -6.61
CA ILE A 84 9.05 13.74 -6.53
C ILE A 84 9.80 13.53 -7.84
N GLY A 85 9.71 12.36 -8.46
CA GLY A 85 10.28 12.10 -9.78
C GLY A 85 9.72 13.04 -10.86
N TRP A 86 8.41 13.34 -10.79
CA TRP A 86 7.74 14.30 -11.67
C TRP A 86 8.19 15.75 -11.43
N LEU A 87 8.40 16.14 -10.18
CA LEU A 87 8.96 17.45 -9.85
C LEU A 87 10.35 17.64 -10.43
N LEU A 88 11.21 16.59 -10.35
CA LEU A 88 12.59 16.63 -10.85
C LEU A 88 12.67 16.60 -12.38
N HIS A 89 12.01 15.64 -13.00
CA HIS A 89 12.18 15.35 -14.44
C HIS A 89 10.84 15.18 -15.18
N ARG A 90 9.81 15.94 -14.80
CA ARG A 90 8.49 15.95 -15.45
C ARG A 90 7.88 14.53 -15.50
N THR A 91 7.05 14.26 -16.50
CA THR A 91 6.33 12.98 -16.65
C THR A 91 7.27 11.78 -16.73
N THR A 92 8.39 11.90 -17.45
CA THR A 92 9.37 10.82 -17.58
C THR A 92 9.99 10.45 -16.23
N GLY A 93 10.40 11.47 -15.43
CA GLY A 93 10.94 11.23 -14.11
C GLY A 93 9.93 10.59 -13.16
N GLY A 94 8.66 11.02 -13.22
CA GLY A 94 7.59 10.39 -12.44
C GLY A 94 7.33 8.94 -12.81
N ILE A 95 7.28 8.62 -14.12
CA ILE A 95 7.11 7.24 -14.59
C ILE A 95 8.28 6.37 -14.12
N VAL A 96 9.51 6.84 -14.32
CA VAL A 96 10.71 6.08 -13.95
C VAL A 96 10.77 5.85 -12.43
N ALA A 97 10.58 6.89 -11.63
CA ALA A 97 10.63 6.78 -10.18
C ALA A 97 9.54 5.85 -9.63
N GLY A 98 8.29 6.04 -10.07
CA GLY A 98 7.15 5.22 -9.63
C GLY A 98 7.26 3.76 -10.09
N THR A 99 7.76 3.50 -11.30
CA THR A 99 7.96 2.14 -11.83
C THR A 99 9.12 1.44 -11.12
N LEU A 100 10.27 2.09 -10.97
CA LEU A 100 11.40 1.54 -10.23
C LEU A 100 11.04 1.20 -8.79
N PHE A 101 10.19 2.01 -8.16
CA PHE A 101 9.76 1.78 -6.77
C PHE A 101 8.99 0.46 -6.59
N ILE A 102 8.21 0.04 -7.60
CA ILE A 102 7.43 -1.22 -7.53
C ILE A 102 8.18 -2.42 -8.13
N LEU A 103 9.14 -2.18 -9.01
CA LEU A 103 9.78 -3.22 -9.82
C LEU A 103 10.45 -4.33 -9.00
N PRO A 104 11.24 -4.05 -7.94
CA PRO A 104 11.80 -5.11 -7.10
C PRO A 104 10.73 -5.98 -6.45
N GLY A 105 9.62 -5.37 -6.01
CA GLY A 105 8.47 -6.08 -5.45
C GLY A 105 7.80 -6.99 -6.47
N ILE A 106 7.65 -6.55 -7.73
CA ILE A 106 7.09 -7.36 -8.81
C ILE A 106 7.90 -8.65 -8.97
N PHE A 107 9.21 -8.54 -9.11
CA PHE A 107 10.07 -9.72 -9.29
C PHE A 107 10.12 -10.61 -8.05
N ALA A 108 10.24 -10.01 -6.86
CA ALA A 108 10.34 -10.77 -5.62
C ALA A 108 9.04 -11.55 -5.32
N ILE A 109 7.88 -10.88 -5.37
CA ILE A 109 6.59 -11.54 -5.13
C ILE A 109 6.28 -12.55 -6.22
N MET A 110 6.61 -12.26 -7.49
CA MET A 110 6.43 -13.23 -8.58
C MET A 110 7.27 -14.48 -8.33
N GLY A 111 8.56 -14.34 -8.01
CA GLY A 111 9.45 -15.47 -7.71
C GLY A 111 8.96 -16.29 -6.50
N LEU A 112 8.52 -15.61 -5.43
CA LEU A 112 7.95 -16.28 -4.26
C LEU A 112 6.61 -16.97 -4.59
N SER A 113 5.77 -16.39 -5.46
CA SER A 113 4.52 -17.02 -5.92
C SER A 113 4.80 -18.29 -6.72
N TYR A 114 5.84 -18.30 -7.57
CA TYR A 114 6.28 -19.53 -8.26
C TYR A 114 6.75 -20.60 -7.28
N ILE A 115 7.58 -20.22 -6.29
CA ILE A 115 8.06 -21.17 -5.27
C ILE A 115 6.87 -21.70 -4.45
N TYR A 116 5.95 -20.83 -4.07
CA TYR A 116 4.76 -21.20 -3.31
C TYR A 116 3.86 -22.16 -4.08
N ALA A 117 3.58 -21.87 -5.34
CA ALA A 117 2.73 -22.72 -6.19
C ALA A 117 3.38 -24.09 -6.49
N ALA A 118 4.70 -24.13 -6.64
CA ALA A 118 5.42 -25.36 -6.95
C ALA A 118 5.75 -26.22 -5.72
N TYR A 119 6.07 -25.59 -4.58
CA TYR A 119 6.66 -26.24 -3.41
C TYR A 119 5.95 -25.89 -2.09
N GLY A 120 4.81 -25.17 -2.11
CA GLY A 120 4.12 -24.73 -0.88
C GLY A 120 3.71 -25.87 0.06
N ASN A 121 3.50 -27.07 -0.49
CA ASN A 121 3.16 -28.28 0.26
C ASN A 121 4.40 -29.09 0.72
N VAL A 122 5.62 -28.62 0.44
CA VAL A 122 6.84 -29.28 0.92
C VAL A 122 7.06 -28.89 2.38
N GLY A 123 7.24 -29.88 3.25
CA GLY A 123 7.23 -29.69 4.70
C GLY A 123 8.17 -28.59 5.24
N VAL A 124 9.35 -28.37 4.63
CA VAL A 124 10.27 -27.29 5.04
C VAL A 124 9.71 -25.92 4.64
N VAL A 125 9.10 -25.81 3.46
CA VAL A 125 8.47 -24.57 2.99
C VAL A 125 7.24 -24.24 3.85
N GLU A 126 6.42 -25.26 4.15
CA GLU A 126 5.28 -25.12 5.06
C GLU A 126 5.70 -24.63 6.46
N ALA A 127 6.78 -25.18 7.00
CA ALA A 127 7.33 -24.78 8.29
C ALA A 127 7.89 -23.35 8.29
N LEU A 128 8.51 -22.91 7.18
CA LEU A 128 8.95 -21.54 7.01
C LEU A 128 7.75 -20.59 7.05
N PHE A 129 6.69 -20.87 6.29
CA PHE A 129 5.47 -20.06 6.30
C PHE A 129 4.72 -20.14 7.63
N PHE A 130 4.79 -21.25 8.36
CA PHE A 130 4.23 -21.33 9.70
C PHE A 130 4.87 -20.30 10.65
N GLY A 131 6.20 -20.22 10.68
CA GLY A 131 6.92 -19.22 11.46
C GLY A 131 6.63 -17.78 10.98
N LEU A 132 6.55 -17.59 9.66
CA LEU A 132 6.26 -16.31 9.05
C LEU A 132 4.89 -15.73 9.50
N LYS A 133 3.82 -16.56 9.51
CA LYS A 133 2.47 -16.17 9.94
C LYS A 133 2.46 -15.65 11.37
N ALA A 134 3.19 -16.31 12.27
CA ALA A 134 3.26 -15.87 13.67
C ALA A 134 3.89 -14.48 13.82
N ALA A 135 4.94 -14.18 13.06
CA ALA A 135 5.56 -12.85 13.03
C ALA A 135 4.66 -11.80 12.38
N VAL A 136 3.99 -12.14 11.28
CA VAL A 136 3.06 -11.23 10.57
C VAL A 136 1.92 -10.80 11.48
N LEU A 137 1.36 -11.68 12.29
CA LEU A 137 0.34 -11.32 13.27
C LEU A 137 0.83 -10.22 14.22
N ALA A 138 2.05 -10.35 14.75
CA ALA A 138 2.65 -9.34 15.63
C ALA A 138 2.87 -7.99 14.91
N ILE A 139 3.27 -8.03 13.63
CA ILE A 139 3.48 -6.85 12.79
C ILE A 139 2.15 -6.13 12.51
N VAL A 140 1.08 -6.85 12.20
CA VAL A 140 -0.24 -6.26 11.95
C VAL A 140 -0.80 -5.63 13.24
N ILE A 141 -0.62 -6.26 14.41
CA ILE A 141 -0.95 -5.65 15.70
C ILE A 141 -0.12 -4.36 15.91
N GLN A 142 1.17 -4.37 15.58
CA GLN A 142 2.01 -3.16 15.64
C GLN A 142 1.47 -2.07 14.72
N ALA A 143 0.97 -2.41 13.53
CA ALA A 143 0.35 -1.45 12.61
C ALA A 143 -0.90 -0.81 13.23
N VAL A 144 -1.79 -1.58 13.87
CA VAL A 144 -2.96 -1.04 14.62
C VAL A 144 -2.52 -0.01 15.65
N VAL A 145 -1.53 -0.36 16.47
CA VAL A 145 -1.02 0.54 17.52
C VAL A 145 -0.39 1.80 16.91
N ARG A 146 0.40 1.67 15.86
CA ARG A 146 1.09 2.78 15.19
C ARG A 146 0.10 3.74 14.52
N VAL A 147 -0.86 3.22 13.76
CA VAL A 147 -1.88 4.03 13.09
C VAL A 147 -2.83 4.62 14.12
N GLY A 148 -3.24 3.82 15.13
CA GLY A 148 -4.12 4.26 16.21
C GLY A 148 -3.55 5.45 16.99
N LYS A 149 -2.28 5.43 17.35
CA LYS A 149 -1.61 6.56 18.05
C LYS A 149 -1.66 7.87 17.24
N ARG A 150 -1.68 7.79 15.92
CA ARG A 150 -1.75 8.96 15.03
C ARG A 150 -3.18 9.43 14.77
N ALA A 151 -4.11 8.49 14.58
CA ALA A 151 -5.46 8.75 14.13
C ALA A 151 -6.45 9.02 15.28
N LEU A 152 -6.32 8.32 16.41
CA LEU A 152 -7.29 8.34 17.51
C LEU A 152 -6.96 9.42 18.55
N ARG A 153 -7.13 10.69 18.19
CA ARG A 153 -6.72 11.84 19.00
C ARG A 153 -7.78 12.30 20.00
N ASN A 154 -9.02 12.00 19.75
CA ASN A 154 -10.15 12.41 20.54
C ASN A 154 -11.20 11.29 20.59
N ARG A 155 -12.19 11.45 21.50
CA ARG A 155 -13.23 10.45 21.73
C ARG A 155 -14.09 10.18 20.49
N ILE A 156 -14.28 11.17 19.61
CA ILE A 156 -15.07 11.00 18.39
C ILE A 156 -14.32 10.11 17.40
N MET A 157 -13.02 10.31 17.24
CA MET A 157 -12.19 9.44 16.39
C MET A 157 -12.14 8.00 16.92
N ILE A 158 -12.08 7.82 18.23
CA ILE A 158 -12.18 6.49 18.86
C ILE A 158 -13.57 5.88 18.58
N GLY A 159 -14.64 6.67 18.68
CA GLY A 159 -16.00 6.24 18.36
C GLY A 159 -16.16 5.82 16.91
N LEU A 160 -15.56 6.56 15.94
CA LEU A 160 -15.55 6.20 14.53
C LEU A 160 -14.79 4.88 14.27
N ALA A 161 -13.63 4.70 14.89
CA ALA A 161 -12.87 3.46 14.80
C ALA A 161 -13.66 2.26 15.35
N ALA A 162 -14.30 2.43 16.53
CA ALA A 162 -15.13 1.40 17.15
C ALA A 162 -16.36 1.08 16.29
N ALA A 163 -17.03 2.09 15.75
CA ALA A 163 -18.18 1.90 14.86
C ALA A 163 -17.77 1.17 13.55
N ALA A 164 -16.63 1.54 12.95
CA ALA A 164 -16.09 0.87 11.77
C ALA A 164 -15.74 -0.60 12.08
N PHE A 165 -15.10 -0.86 13.23
CA PHE A 165 -14.80 -2.22 13.67
C PHE A 165 -16.07 -3.05 13.85
N VAL A 166 -17.06 -2.54 14.58
CA VAL A 166 -18.34 -3.22 14.82
C VAL A 166 -19.06 -3.49 13.51
N ALA A 167 -19.10 -2.51 12.60
CA ALA A 167 -19.76 -2.64 11.31
C ALA A 167 -19.12 -3.74 10.44
N ILE A 168 -17.78 -3.80 10.36
CA ILE A 168 -17.12 -4.80 9.52
C ILE A 168 -17.08 -6.18 10.18
N PHE A 169 -16.77 -6.26 11.47
CA PHE A 169 -16.57 -7.53 12.18
C PHE A 169 -17.89 -8.27 12.44
N PHE A 170 -18.92 -7.59 12.93
CA PHE A 170 -20.17 -8.22 13.31
C PHE A 170 -21.21 -8.22 12.19
N PHE A 171 -21.23 -7.20 11.34
CA PHE A 171 -22.26 -7.04 10.31
C PHE A 171 -21.74 -7.26 8.89
N ARG A 172 -20.45 -7.60 8.72
CA ARG A 172 -19.78 -7.80 7.41
C ARG A 172 -20.02 -6.64 6.45
N ALA A 173 -20.13 -5.40 6.99
CA ALA A 173 -20.34 -4.21 6.18
C ALA A 173 -19.21 -4.06 5.13
N PRO A 174 -19.55 -3.79 3.86
CA PRO A 174 -18.54 -3.64 2.82
C PRO A 174 -17.58 -2.48 3.13
N PHE A 175 -16.28 -2.74 3.05
CA PHE A 175 -15.21 -1.76 3.32
C PHE A 175 -15.43 -0.41 2.61
N PRO A 176 -15.80 -0.37 1.29
CA PRO A 176 -16.03 0.90 0.61
C PRO A 176 -17.11 1.77 1.27
N ILE A 177 -18.17 1.16 1.80
CA ILE A 177 -19.26 1.88 2.48
C ILE A 177 -18.75 2.53 3.76
N ILE A 178 -17.89 1.83 4.53
CA ILE A 178 -17.30 2.34 5.77
C ILE A 178 -16.44 3.58 5.46
N ILE A 179 -15.61 3.51 4.42
CA ILE A 179 -14.74 4.63 4.01
C ILE A 179 -15.54 5.82 3.51
N ILE A 180 -16.56 5.60 2.67
CA ILE A 180 -17.43 6.66 2.17
C ILE A 180 -18.19 7.32 3.33
N ALA A 181 -18.79 6.53 4.21
CA ALA A 181 -19.55 7.04 5.36
C ALA A 181 -18.63 7.86 6.30
N ALA A 182 -17.45 7.36 6.62
CA ALA A 182 -16.46 8.09 7.43
C ALA A 182 -16.05 9.41 6.75
N GLY A 183 -15.77 9.36 5.44
CA GLY A 183 -15.44 10.55 4.65
C GLY A 183 -16.53 11.61 4.65
N VAL A 184 -17.79 11.20 4.45
CA VAL A 184 -18.95 12.11 4.49
C VAL A 184 -19.12 12.71 5.90
N ILE A 185 -19.05 11.89 6.95
CA ILE A 185 -19.13 12.36 8.34
C ILE A 185 -18.06 13.42 8.62
N GLY A 186 -16.80 13.11 8.27
CA GLY A 186 -15.67 14.02 8.49
C GLY A 186 -15.79 15.32 7.68
N PHE A 187 -16.22 15.21 6.43
CA PHE A 187 -16.43 16.36 5.54
C PHE A 187 -17.51 17.32 6.09
N VAL A 188 -18.67 16.77 6.45
CA VAL A 188 -19.79 17.55 6.99
C VAL A 188 -19.41 18.16 8.34
N ALA A 189 -18.81 17.38 9.24
CA ALA A 189 -18.40 17.85 10.56
C ALA A 189 -17.37 19.01 10.46
N ALA A 190 -16.40 18.90 9.56
CA ALA A 190 -15.43 19.97 9.33
C ALA A 190 -16.07 21.23 8.72
N ARG A 191 -17.05 21.08 7.83
CA ARG A 191 -17.84 22.22 7.31
C ARG A 191 -18.67 22.90 8.38
N LEU A 192 -19.15 22.15 9.35
CA LEU A 192 -19.87 22.67 10.54
C LEU A 192 -18.93 23.27 11.60
N GLY A 193 -17.62 23.35 11.30
CA GLY A 193 -16.63 23.96 12.19
C GLY A 193 -16.27 23.13 13.43
N ARG A 194 -16.53 21.81 13.41
CA ARG A 194 -16.19 20.93 14.54
C ARG A 194 -14.68 20.78 14.66
N PRO A 195 -14.04 21.24 15.75
CA PRO A 195 -12.59 21.23 15.92
C PRO A 195 -12.00 19.82 16.01
N GLU A 196 -12.81 18.82 16.41
CA GLU A 196 -12.39 17.44 16.56
C GLU A 196 -11.95 16.81 15.22
N PHE A 197 -12.43 17.38 14.10
CA PHE A 197 -12.11 16.94 12.74
C PHE A 197 -11.05 17.82 12.06
N ALA A 198 -10.38 18.71 12.82
CA ALA A 198 -9.33 19.55 12.24
C ALA A 198 -8.21 18.67 11.62
N ALA A 199 -7.77 19.05 10.42
CA ALA A 199 -6.72 18.36 9.70
C ALA A 199 -5.43 18.30 10.52
N LEU A 200 -4.64 17.24 10.29
CA LEU A 200 -3.25 17.17 10.74
C LEU A 200 -2.46 18.29 10.07
N GLU A 201 -2.19 19.39 10.76
CA GLU A 201 -1.09 20.28 10.38
C GLU A 201 0.24 19.54 10.65
N HIS A 202 0.74 18.81 9.65
CA HIS A 202 2.12 18.36 9.60
C HIS A 202 2.99 19.51 9.07
N GLY A 203 3.00 20.61 9.78
CA GLY A 203 3.83 21.76 9.51
C GLY A 203 4.69 22.00 10.74
N GLY A 204 5.92 21.53 10.73
CA GLY A 204 6.95 22.00 11.65
C GLY A 204 7.09 23.51 11.48
N LYS A 205 6.62 24.29 12.45
CA LYS A 205 7.10 25.67 12.64
C LYS A 205 8.57 25.55 12.91
N ASN A 206 9.42 26.10 12.03
CA ASN A 206 10.89 26.15 12.10
C ASN A 206 11.66 24.93 11.56
N ALA A 207 11.43 24.52 10.32
CA ALA A 207 12.52 23.98 9.55
C ALA A 207 13.29 25.19 8.95
N GLY A 208 14.47 25.48 9.46
CA GLY A 208 15.35 26.47 8.87
C GLY A 208 15.48 26.20 7.37
N ALA A 209 15.40 27.25 6.55
CA ALA A 209 15.51 27.15 5.11
C ALA A 209 16.91 26.59 4.76
N ILE A 210 17.02 25.25 4.69
CA ILE A 210 18.16 24.61 4.04
C ILE A 210 17.90 24.78 2.55
N ASP A 211 18.82 25.46 1.89
CA ASP A 211 18.77 25.73 0.45
C ASP A 211 18.77 24.38 -0.29
N SER A 212 17.61 23.90 -0.72
CA SER A 212 17.48 22.66 -1.46
C SER A 212 17.76 22.91 -2.94
N MET A 213 18.31 21.91 -3.65
CA MET A 213 18.65 22.05 -5.08
C MET A 213 17.42 22.38 -5.95
N LEU A 214 16.22 21.95 -5.54
CA LEU A 214 14.96 22.31 -6.22
C LEU A 214 14.50 23.76 -5.94
N GLY A 215 15.05 24.43 -4.92
CA GLY A 215 14.61 25.75 -4.48
C GLY A 215 13.14 25.79 -4.06
N GLU A 216 12.63 26.97 -3.66
CA GLU A 216 11.21 27.18 -3.36
C GLU A 216 10.37 27.52 -4.62
N ALA A 217 11.03 27.83 -5.74
CA ALA A 217 10.34 28.18 -6.98
C ALA A 217 9.54 26.98 -7.54
N VAL A 218 8.30 27.24 -7.86
CA VAL A 218 7.42 26.23 -8.52
C VAL A 218 7.84 26.11 -9.98
N PRO A 219 8.31 24.92 -10.45
CA PRO A 219 8.65 24.72 -11.84
C PRO A 219 7.48 25.02 -12.78
N ASP A 220 7.71 25.60 -13.96
CA ASP A 220 6.62 26.00 -14.89
C ASP A 220 5.69 24.85 -15.28
N HIS A 221 6.17 23.62 -15.30
CA HIS A 221 5.36 22.45 -15.64
C HIS A 221 4.35 22.06 -14.54
N VAL A 222 4.47 22.62 -13.36
CA VAL A 222 3.58 22.38 -12.19
C VAL A 222 2.34 23.30 -12.24
N ARG A 223 2.31 24.32 -13.11
CA ARG A 223 1.18 25.24 -13.17
C ARG A 223 -0.10 24.53 -13.64
N PRO A 224 -1.25 24.75 -12.96
CA PRO A 224 -2.53 24.18 -13.36
C PRO A 224 -2.92 24.55 -14.78
N ASN A 225 -3.31 23.53 -15.58
CA ASN A 225 -3.82 23.72 -16.93
C ASN A 225 -4.87 22.64 -17.22
N ALA A 226 -6.14 23.06 -17.38
CA ALA A 226 -7.27 22.15 -17.54
C ALA A 226 -7.16 21.30 -18.83
N SER A 227 -6.70 21.87 -19.94
CA SER A 227 -6.54 21.14 -21.20
C SER A 227 -5.47 20.03 -21.09
N ARG A 228 -4.35 20.34 -20.41
CA ARG A 228 -3.32 19.35 -20.09
C ARG A 228 -3.89 18.27 -19.17
N ALA A 229 -4.59 18.66 -18.09
CA ALA A 229 -5.15 17.72 -17.13
C ALA A 229 -6.13 16.75 -17.80
N LEU A 230 -7.01 17.23 -18.69
CA LEU A 230 -7.95 16.39 -19.44
C LEU A 230 -7.23 15.40 -20.37
N ARG A 231 -6.21 15.86 -21.10
CA ARG A 231 -5.41 14.99 -21.97
C ARG A 231 -4.66 13.91 -21.19
N VAL A 232 -4.03 14.30 -20.09
CA VAL A 232 -3.30 13.37 -19.21
C VAL A 232 -4.29 12.36 -18.58
N ALA A 233 -5.45 12.83 -18.12
CA ALA A 233 -6.49 11.96 -17.61
C ALA A 233 -6.97 10.95 -18.66
N ALA A 234 -7.26 11.40 -19.88
CA ALA A 234 -7.70 10.51 -20.96
C ALA A 234 -6.65 9.44 -21.28
N VAL A 235 -5.37 9.81 -21.39
CA VAL A 235 -4.27 8.87 -21.65
C VAL A 235 -4.14 7.84 -20.51
N TRP A 236 -4.08 8.27 -19.26
CA TRP A 236 -3.90 7.36 -18.13
C TRP A 236 -5.13 6.51 -17.82
N LEU A 237 -6.34 7.04 -18.04
CA LEU A 237 -7.57 6.24 -17.99
C LEU A 237 -7.57 5.17 -19.09
N ALA A 238 -7.14 5.50 -20.31
CA ALA A 238 -7.01 4.51 -21.37
C ALA A 238 -5.96 3.44 -21.02
N ILE A 239 -4.78 3.84 -20.52
CA ILE A 239 -3.72 2.91 -20.09
C ILE A 239 -4.23 1.96 -19.00
N TRP A 240 -4.99 2.47 -18.03
CA TRP A 240 -5.56 1.66 -16.95
C TRP A 240 -6.70 0.77 -17.41
N LEU A 241 -7.71 1.35 -18.08
CA LEU A 241 -9.00 0.70 -18.32
C LEU A 241 -9.09 -0.05 -19.65
N ALA A 242 -8.28 0.27 -20.67
CA ALA A 242 -8.33 -0.43 -21.95
C ALA A 242 -8.04 -1.93 -21.81
N PRO A 243 -7.01 -2.40 -21.05
CA PRO A 243 -6.84 -3.83 -20.80
C PRO A 243 -8.01 -4.45 -20.05
N VAL A 244 -8.63 -3.73 -19.11
CA VAL A 244 -9.81 -4.20 -18.36
C VAL A 244 -10.98 -4.42 -19.30
N PHE A 245 -11.32 -3.42 -20.12
CA PHE A 245 -12.41 -3.54 -21.10
C PHE A 245 -12.14 -4.61 -22.15
N ALA A 246 -10.89 -4.71 -22.63
CA ALA A 246 -10.51 -5.76 -23.58
C ALA A 246 -10.75 -7.16 -22.99
N LEU A 247 -10.33 -7.41 -21.73
CA LEU A 247 -10.57 -8.68 -21.06
C LEU A 247 -12.06 -8.97 -20.87
N LEU A 248 -12.85 -7.95 -20.47
CA LEU A 248 -14.30 -8.12 -20.28
C LEU A 248 -15.03 -8.42 -21.58
N ILE A 249 -14.60 -7.84 -22.70
CA ILE A 249 -15.21 -8.10 -24.01
C ILE A 249 -14.79 -9.48 -24.55
N LEU A 250 -13.53 -9.87 -24.36
CA LEU A 250 -13.00 -11.12 -24.91
C LEU A 250 -13.32 -12.36 -24.09
N LEU A 251 -13.26 -12.25 -22.75
CA LEU A 251 -13.39 -13.37 -21.81
C LEU A 251 -14.69 -13.32 -20.99
N GLY A 252 -15.29 -12.15 -20.87
CA GLY A 252 -16.48 -11.92 -20.06
C GLY A 252 -16.18 -11.60 -18.57
N PRO A 253 -17.20 -11.11 -17.83
CA PRO A 253 -17.02 -10.67 -16.43
C PRO A 253 -16.91 -11.85 -15.45
N ASN A 254 -17.29 -13.05 -15.83
CA ASN A 254 -17.25 -14.25 -14.99
C ASN A 254 -15.92 -15.01 -15.11
N ASP A 255 -15.11 -14.68 -16.12
CA ASP A 255 -13.76 -15.22 -16.24
C ASP A 255 -12.86 -14.69 -15.13
N VAL A 256 -11.89 -15.51 -14.69
CA VAL A 256 -11.01 -15.15 -13.56
C VAL A 256 -10.20 -13.88 -13.83
N PHE A 257 -9.74 -13.66 -15.06
CA PHE A 257 -9.02 -12.43 -15.42
C PHE A 257 -9.95 -11.21 -15.41
N GLY A 258 -11.19 -11.36 -15.87
CA GLY A 258 -12.24 -10.34 -15.77
C GLY A 258 -12.54 -9.98 -14.31
N GLN A 259 -12.68 -10.97 -13.45
CA GLN A 259 -12.90 -10.79 -12.02
C GLN A 259 -11.70 -10.08 -11.35
N ILE A 260 -10.46 -10.51 -11.61
CA ILE A 260 -9.22 -9.88 -11.13
C ILE A 260 -9.18 -8.41 -11.55
N ALA A 261 -9.40 -8.12 -12.84
CA ALA A 261 -9.36 -6.78 -13.38
C ALA A 261 -10.39 -5.85 -12.72
N ILE A 262 -11.64 -6.30 -12.56
CA ILE A 262 -12.72 -5.54 -11.92
C ILE A 262 -12.44 -5.32 -10.44
N PHE A 263 -12.11 -6.40 -9.73
CA PHE A 263 -11.95 -6.34 -8.28
C PHE A 263 -10.81 -5.43 -7.88
N PHE A 264 -9.61 -5.63 -8.43
CA PHE A 264 -8.44 -4.81 -8.06
C PHE A 264 -8.53 -3.38 -8.58
N SER A 265 -9.24 -3.12 -9.70
CA SER A 265 -9.56 -1.76 -10.13
C SER A 265 -10.46 -1.04 -9.13
N LYS A 266 -11.52 -1.70 -8.65
CA LYS A 266 -12.40 -1.14 -7.60
C LYS A 266 -11.65 -0.93 -6.30
N MET A 267 -10.82 -1.90 -5.91
CA MET A 267 -9.96 -1.80 -4.74
C MET A 267 -9.04 -0.57 -4.80
N ALA A 268 -8.38 -0.34 -5.95
CA ALA A 268 -7.48 0.80 -6.12
C ALA A 268 -8.18 2.15 -5.90
N MET A 269 -9.49 2.26 -6.23
CA MET A 269 -10.29 3.48 -6.03
C MET A 269 -10.64 3.75 -4.56
N VAL A 270 -10.68 2.72 -3.72
CA VAL A 270 -11.08 2.82 -2.30
C VAL A 270 -9.92 2.64 -1.34
N THR A 271 -8.69 2.58 -1.84
CA THR A 271 -7.47 2.43 -1.05
C THR A 271 -7.10 3.77 -0.40
N PHE A 272 -7.70 4.10 0.74
CA PHE A 272 -7.37 5.26 1.56
C PHE A 272 -6.84 4.81 2.93
N GLY A 273 -5.94 5.59 3.51
CA GLY A 273 -5.46 5.38 4.88
C GLY A 273 -4.42 4.27 5.04
N GLY A 274 -3.72 3.92 3.95
CA GLY A 274 -2.59 2.99 3.95
C GLY A 274 -2.91 1.56 3.55
N ALA A 275 -1.87 0.80 3.23
CA ALA A 275 -1.97 -0.54 2.66
C ALA A 275 -2.74 -1.53 3.57
N TYR A 276 -2.53 -1.49 4.89
CA TYR A 276 -3.19 -2.44 5.80
C TYR A 276 -4.72 -2.38 5.80
N ALA A 277 -5.31 -1.19 5.60
CA ALA A 277 -6.76 -1.05 5.55
C ALA A 277 -7.36 -1.78 4.36
N VAL A 278 -6.77 -1.59 3.19
CA VAL A 278 -7.23 -2.23 1.97
C VAL A 278 -6.93 -3.73 1.97
N LEU A 279 -5.88 -4.17 2.67
CA LEU A 279 -5.57 -5.58 2.81
C LEU A 279 -6.64 -6.35 3.59
N ALA A 280 -7.33 -5.70 4.54
CA ALA A 280 -8.51 -6.27 5.18
C ALA A 280 -9.62 -6.56 4.16
N TYR A 281 -9.86 -5.61 3.26
CA TYR A 281 -10.84 -5.77 2.18
C TYR A 281 -10.42 -6.84 1.18
N VAL A 282 -9.14 -6.87 0.77
CA VAL A 282 -8.61 -7.91 -0.12
C VAL A 282 -8.72 -9.29 0.54
N ALA A 283 -8.34 -9.43 1.81
CA ALA A 283 -8.40 -10.70 2.54
C ALA A 283 -9.84 -11.23 2.58
N GLN A 284 -10.80 -10.37 2.95
CA GLN A 284 -12.21 -10.74 3.00
C GLN A 284 -12.71 -11.16 1.62
N GLN A 285 -12.49 -10.38 0.59
CA GLN A 285 -13.01 -10.67 -0.74
C GLN A 285 -12.32 -11.88 -1.38
N ALA A 286 -10.99 -11.96 -1.32
CA ALA A 286 -10.24 -13.03 -1.95
C ALA A 286 -10.44 -14.38 -1.27
N ALA A 287 -10.59 -14.42 0.07
CA ALA A 287 -10.76 -15.66 0.81
C ALA A 287 -12.24 -16.06 0.98
N GLU A 288 -13.13 -15.11 1.28
CA GLU A 288 -14.52 -15.43 1.65
C GLU A 288 -15.51 -15.34 0.48
N TYR A 289 -15.29 -14.44 -0.48
CA TYR A 289 -16.22 -14.22 -1.58
C TYR A 289 -15.79 -14.94 -2.87
N TYR A 290 -14.56 -14.67 -3.33
CA TYR A 290 -14.06 -15.28 -4.56
C TYR A 290 -13.41 -16.65 -4.36
N HIS A 291 -13.02 -17.01 -3.13
CA HIS A 291 -12.31 -18.24 -2.80
C HIS A 291 -11.02 -18.44 -3.61
N TRP A 292 -10.33 -17.35 -3.97
CA TRP A 292 -9.08 -17.40 -4.73
C TRP A 292 -7.92 -17.93 -3.91
N VAL A 293 -7.94 -17.61 -2.61
CA VAL A 293 -6.93 -18.05 -1.62
C VAL A 293 -7.62 -18.48 -0.34
N ALA A 294 -7.04 -19.47 0.35
CA ALA A 294 -7.47 -19.79 1.70
C ALA A 294 -7.04 -18.68 2.69
N PRO A 295 -7.72 -18.51 3.84
CA PRO A 295 -7.31 -17.55 4.86
C PRO A 295 -5.84 -17.66 5.27
N ARG A 296 -5.32 -18.88 5.43
CA ARG A 296 -3.92 -19.14 5.75
C ARG A 296 -2.95 -18.72 4.64
N GLU A 297 -3.36 -18.87 3.38
CA GLU A 297 -2.55 -18.44 2.23
C GLU A 297 -2.50 -16.92 2.09
N MET A 298 -3.58 -16.23 2.47
CA MET A 298 -3.56 -14.76 2.52
C MET A 298 -2.52 -14.26 3.53
N LEU A 299 -2.35 -14.96 4.67
CA LEU A 299 -1.31 -14.67 5.65
C LEU A 299 0.09 -14.94 5.09
N ASP A 300 0.26 -16.03 4.33
CA ASP A 300 1.53 -16.34 3.65
C ASP A 300 1.90 -15.24 2.65
N GLY A 301 0.93 -14.81 1.83
CA GLY A 301 1.11 -13.71 0.87
C GLY A 301 1.46 -12.39 1.55
N LEU A 302 0.84 -12.08 2.69
CA LEU A 302 1.19 -10.88 3.45
C LEU A 302 2.61 -10.97 4.03
N GLY A 303 2.99 -12.15 4.54
CA GLY A 303 4.34 -12.42 5.01
C GLY A 303 5.39 -12.24 3.91
N MET A 304 5.10 -12.73 2.70
CA MET A 304 5.96 -12.49 1.53
C MET A 304 6.12 -10.99 1.26
N ALA A 305 5.02 -10.22 1.29
CA ALA A 305 5.06 -8.78 1.02
C ALA A 305 5.82 -7.98 2.09
N GLU A 306 5.79 -8.42 3.35
CA GLU A 306 6.57 -7.81 4.44
C GLU A 306 8.07 -8.11 4.36
N THR A 307 8.45 -9.23 3.75
CA THR A 307 9.86 -9.65 3.63
C THR A 307 10.52 -9.17 2.35
N THR A 308 9.76 -8.66 1.39
CA THR A 308 10.25 -8.24 0.07
C THR A 308 10.38 -6.72 -0.04
N PRO A 309 11.28 -6.21 -0.89
CA PRO A 309 11.31 -4.78 -1.20
C PRO A 309 10.08 -4.36 -1.99
N GLY A 310 9.66 -3.11 -1.85
CA GLY A 310 8.51 -2.55 -2.57
C GLY A 310 7.26 -2.37 -1.70
N PRO A 311 6.18 -1.83 -2.25
CA PRO A 311 4.96 -1.54 -1.50
C PRO A 311 4.32 -2.78 -0.89
N LEU A 312 3.90 -2.70 0.38
CA LEU A 312 3.23 -3.81 1.08
C LEU A 312 2.00 -4.34 0.31
N ILE A 313 1.31 -3.46 -0.41
CA ILE A 313 0.15 -3.82 -1.23
C ILE A 313 0.50 -4.80 -2.36
N MET A 314 1.79 -5.06 -2.63
CA MET A 314 2.22 -6.05 -3.62
C MET A 314 1.69 -7.48 -3.35
N VAL A 315 1.18 -7.75 -2.17
CA VAL A 315 0.44 -9.00 -1.90
C VAL A 315 -0.70 -9.24 -2.88
N VAL A 316 -1.28 -8.18 -3.49
CA VAL A 316 -2.31 -8.32 -4.52
C VAL A 316 -1.82 -9.09 -5.75
N GLN A 317 -0.51 -9.00 -6.05
CA GLN A 317 0.11 -9.79 -7.11
C GLN A 317 0.10 -11.28 -6.79
N PHE A 318 0.40 -11.66 -5.55
CA PHE A 318 0.28 -13.06 -5.10
C PHE A 318 -1.16 -13.54 -5.17
N VAL A 319 -2.12 -12.74 -4.71
CA VAL A 319 -3.54 -13.10 -4.75
C VAL A 319 -4.02 -13.25 -6.21
N GLY A 320 -3.68 -12.32 -7.09
CA GLY A 320 -3.99 -12.41 -8.52
C GLY A 320 -3.33 -13.59 -9.22
N PHE A 321 -2.08 -13.92 -8.80
CA PHE A 321 -1.37 -15.10 -9.27
C PHE A 321 -2.12 -16.37 -8.87
N MET A 322 -2.45 -16.56 -7.59
CA MET A 322 -3.12 -17.76 -7.10
C MET A 322 -4.53 -17.91 -7.66
N ALA A 323 -5.26 -16.81 -7.83
CA ALA A 323 -6.58 -16.78 -8.46
C ALA A 323 -6.52 -17.35 -9.88
N ALA A 324 -5.64 -16.84 -10.73
CA ALA A 324 -5.51 -17.28 -12.11
C ALA A 324 -4.82 -18.65 -12.24
N PHE A 325 -3.85 -18.96 -11.37
CA PHE A 325 -3.19 -20.27 -11.32
C PHE A 325 -4.19 -21.42 -11.13
N ARG A 326 -5.24 -21.19 -10.33
CA ARG A 326 -6.27 -22.20 -10.02
C ARG A 326 -7.51 -22.10 -10.92
N GLY A 327 -7.87 -20.89 -11.33
CA GLY A 327 -9.17 -20.62 -11.97
C GLY A 327 -9.15 -20.48 -13.48
N ALA A 328 -7.97 -20.28 -14.10
CA ALA A 328 -7.92 -20.08 -15.55
C ALA A 328 -7.99 -21.39 -16.31
N SER A 329 -8.83 -21.43 -17.34
CA SER A 329 -8.91 -22.51 -18.33
C SER A 329 -8.16 -22.13 -19.61
N GLY A 330 -7.58 -23.11 -20.28
CA GLY A 330 -6.94 -22.92 -21.60
C GLY A 330 -5.49 -22.44 -21.58
N LEU A 331 -4.91 -22.13 -20.41
CA LEU A 331 -3.51 -21.76 -20.23
C LEU A 331 -2.83 -22.72 -19.26
N SER A 332 -1.51 -22.87 -19.36
CA SER A 332 -0.77 -23.58 -18.30
C SER A 332 -0.91 -22.80 -16.97
N PRO A 333 -1.08 -23.49 -15.82
CA PRO A 333 -1.32 -22.84 -14.54
C PRO A 333 -0.29 -21.76 -14.18
N MET A 334 1.00 -22.02 -14.42
CA MET A 334 2.08 -21.06 -14.16
C MET A 334 1.98 -19.80 -15.04
N LEU A 335 1.66 -19.97 -16.33
CA LEU A 335 1.46 -18.83 -17.23
C LEU A 335 0.22 -18.01 -16.82
N ALA A 336 -0.88 -18.70 -16.52
CA ALA A 336 -2.10 -18.06 -16.05
C ALA A 336 -1.86 -17.28 -14.76
N GLY A 337 -1.17 -17.89 -13.77
CA GLY A 337 -0.78 -17.22 -12.54
C GLY A 337 0.09 -15.99 -12.78
N THR A 338 1.08 -16.09 -13.68
CA THR A 338 1.92 -14.94 -14.04
C THR A 338 1.09 -13.79 -14.59
N LEU A 339 0.22 -14.06 -15.55
CA LEU A 339 -0.64 -13.05 -16.17
C LEU A 339 -1.63 -12.45 -15.16
N GLY A 340 -2.23 -13.28 -14.28
CA GLY A 340 -3.13 -12.83 -13.22
C GLY A 340 -2.44 -11.93 -12.20
N GLY A 341 -1.22 -12.30 -11.77
CA GLY A 341 -0.41 -11.49 -10.87
C GLY A 341 0.01 -10.15 -11.50
N LEU A 342 0.46 -10.15 -12.74
CA LEU A 342 0.80 -8.92 -13.47
C LEU A 342 -0.43 -8.04 -13.70
N LEU A 343 -1.59 -8.63 -14.03
CA LEU A 343 -2.83 -7.90 -14.20
C LEU A 343 -3.27 -7.22 -12.88
N ALA A 344 -3.27 -7.96 -11.77
CA ALA A 344 -3.58 -7.41 -10.45
C ALA A 344 -2.65 -6.23 -10.10
N THR A 345 -1.34 -6.37 -10.38
CA THR A 345 -0.36 -5.30 -10.20
C THR A 345 -0.67 -4.10 -11.10
N TRP A 346 -0.92 -4.34 -12.39
CA TRP A 346 -1.23 -3.28 -13.34
C TRP A 346 -2.42 -2.44 -12.92
N VAL A 347 -3.57 -3.05 -12.65
CA VAL A 347 -4.79 -2.32 -12.31
C VAL A 347 -4.75 -1.68 -10.93
N THR A 348 -3.82 -2.09 -10.07
CA THR A 348 -3.58 -1.48 -8.75
C THR A 348 -2.72 -0.22 -8.86
N PHE A 349 -1.65 -0.25 -9.67
CA PHE A 349 -0.67 0.82 -9.71
C PHE A 349 -0.85 1.82 -10.85
N ALA A 350 -1.46 1.45 -11.98
CA ALA A 350 -1.72 2.38 -13.07
C ALA A 350 -2.55 3.61 -12.64
N PRO A 351 -3.63 3.50 -11.82
CA PRO A 351 -4.36 4.66 -11.33
C PRO A 351 -3.53 5.59 -10.45
N CYS A 352 -2.47 5.12 -9.78
CA CYS A 352 -1.61 5.98 -8.97
C CYS A 352 -0.89 7.04 -9.82
N PHE A 353 -0.44 6.67 -11.00
CA PHE A 353 0.14 7.62 -11.96
C PHE A 353 -0.91 8.63 -12.46
N LEU A 354 -2.14 8.17 -12.71
CA LEU A 354 -3.26 9.04 -13.07
C LEU A 354 -3.47 10.13 -12.02
N TRP A 355 -3.60 9.73 -10.74
CA TRP A 355 -3.84 10.67 -9.65
C TRP A 355 -2.72 11.69 -9.50
N ILE A 356 -1.47 11.24 -9.60
CA ILE A 356 -0.31 12.14 -9.48
C ILE A 356 -0.24 13.10 -10.67
N PHE A 357 -0.28 12.61 -11.92
CA PHE A 357 -0.05 13.49 -13.06
C PHE A 357 -1.22 14.45 -13.36
N VAL A 358 -2.44 14.08 -12.97
CA VAL A 358 -3.61 14.96 -13.07
C VAL A 358 -3.68 15.91 -11.88
N GLY A 359 -3.47 15.39 -10.67
CA GLY A 359 -3.75 16.12 -9.44
C GLY A 359 -2.59 16.97 -8.93
N ALA A 360 -1.34 16.60 -9.21
CA ALA A 360 -0.17 17.30 -8.70
C ALA A 360 -0.15 18.82 -8.99
N PRO A 361 -0.56 19.31 -10.16
CA PRO A 361 -0.65 20.77 -10.41
C PRO A 361 -1.66 21.50 -9.54
N TYR A 362 -2.64 20.79 -8.98
CA TYR A 362 -3.72 21.38 -8.17
C TYR A 362 -3.49 21.26 -6.67
N ILE A 363 -2.33 20.74 -6.27
CA ILE A 363 -1.95 20.49 -4.86
C ILE A 363 -2.15 21.75 -4.00
N GLU A 364 -1.71 22.92 -4.50
CA GLU A 364 -1.80 24.18 -3.78
C GLU A 364 -3.26 24.62 -3.58
N ALA A 365 -4.14 24.33 -4.55
CA ALA A 365 -5.57 24.63 -4.44
C ALA A 365 -6.30 23.73 -3.42
N LEU A 366 -5.78 22.53 -3.18
CA LEU A 366 -6.30 21.59 -2.18
C LEU A 366 -5.75 21.88 -0.78
N ARG A 367 -4.62 22.59 -0.70
CA ARG A 367 -3.99 22.99 0.54
C ARG A 367 -4.91 23.89 1.34
N GLY A 368 -5.13 23.54 2.61
CA GLY A 368 -5.99 24.35 3.50
C GLY A 368 -7.50 24.11 3.38
N ASN A 369 -7.94 23.18 2.55
CA ASN A 369 -9.35 22.78 2.52
C ASN A 369 -9.71 22.00 3.78
N LYS A 370 -10.28 22.70 4.78
CA LYS A 370 -10.65 22.13 6.08
C LYS A 370 -11.64 20.96 5.95
N ALA A 371 -12.56 21.02 5.00
CA ALA A 371 -13.56 19.97 4.79
C ALA A 371 -12.91 18.67 4.29
N LEU A 372 -11.99 18.78 3.34
CA LEU A 372 -11.23 17.62 2.84
C LEU A 372 -10.33 17.03 3.94
N GLY A 373 -9.64 17.89 4.69
CA GLY A 373 -8.83 17.48 5.84
C GLY A 373 -9.64 16.74 6.90
N GLY A 374 -10.88 17.21 7.19
CA GLY A 374 -11.80 16.53 8.10
C GLY A 374 -12.26 15.16 7.60
N ALA A 375 -12.59 15.06 6.30
CA ALA A 375 -12.93 13.80 5.67
C ALA A 375 -11.82 12.75 5.86
N LEU A 376 -10.58 13.15 5.58
CA LEU A 376 -9.42 12.24 5.71
C LEU A 376 -9.12 11.86 7.15
N SER A 377 -9.25 12.81 8.09
CA SER A 377 -9.09 12.52 9.51
C SER A 377 -10.10 11.45 9.97
N ALA A 378 -11.36 11.55 9.54
CA ALA A 378 -12.39 10.57 9.85
C ALA A 378 -12.14 9.22 9.15
N ILE A 379 -11.74 9.23 7.87
CA ILE A 379 -11.36 8.01 7.14
C ILE A 379 -10.21 7.31 7.86
N THR A 380 -9.15 8.04 8.21
CA THR A 380 -7.99 7.47 8.91
C THR A 380 -8.37 6.88 10.28
N ALA A 381 -9.30 7.50 11.00
CA ALA A 381 -9.82 6.95 12.24
C ALA A 381 -10.62 5.66 12.01
N ALA A 382 -11.53 5.63 11.03
CA ALA A 382 -12.28 4.42 10.68
C ALA A 382 -11.37 3.27 10.25
N VAL A 383 -10.30 3.58 9.51
CA VAL A 383 -9.27 2.63 9.07
C VAL A 383 -8.62 1.90 10.26
N VAL A 384 -8.43 2.54 11.41
CA VAL A 384 -7.92 1.83 12.62
C VAL A 384 -8.83 0.67 13.00
N GLY A 385 -10.15 0.88 12.98
CA GLY A 385 -11.13 -0.18 13.23
C GLY A 385 -11.07 -1.31 12.20
N VAL A 386 -10.84 -0.95 10.94
CA VAL A 386 -10.69 -1.94 9.85
C VAL A 386 -9.40 -2.76 10.00
N ILE A 387 -8.28 -2.14 10.36
CA ILE A 387 -7.02 -2.86 10.60
C ILE A 387 -7.13 -3.74 11.85
N LEU A 388 -7.86 -3.29 12.87
CA LEU A 388 -8.16 -4.12 14.05
C LEU A 388 -8.96 -5.36 13.67
N ASN A 389 -9.98 -5.22 12.80
CA ASN A 389 -10.71 -6.37 12.26
C ASN A 389 -9.77 -7.35 11.53
N LEU A 390 -8.87 -6.85 10.68
CA LEU A 390 -7.87 -7.67 10.00
C LEU A 390 -6.98 -8.42 11.01
N SER A 391 -6.54 -7.72 12.07
CA SER A 391 -5.69 -8.32 13.10
C SER A 391 -6.38 -9.45 13.84
N ILE A 392 -7.67 -9.28 14.16
CA ILE A 392 -8.47 -10.33 14.81
C ILE A 392 -8.70 -11.49 13.86
N TRP A 393 -9.04 -11.21 12.60
CA TRP A 393 -9.21 -12.24 11.58
C TRP A 393 -7.92 -13.06 11.40
N PHE A 394 -6.76 -12.41 11.35
CA PHE A 394 -5.46 -13.09 11.31
C PHE A 394 -5.17 -13.88 12.58
N ALA A 395 -5.47 -13.33 13.76
CA ALA A 395 -5.30 -14.06 15.02
C ALA A 395 -6.13 -15.34 15.04
N LEU A 396 -7.39 -15.28 14.61
CA LEU A 396 -8.26 -16.45 14.54
C LEU A 396 -7.67 -17.55 13.65
N HIS A 397 -7.19 -17.21 12.45
CA HIS A 397 -6.69 -18.19 11.49
C HIS A 397 -5.22 -18.62 11.72
N THR A 398 -4.48 -17.89 12.57
CA THR A 398 -3.10 -18.25 12.96
C THR A 398 -3.08 -19.09 14.23
N LEU A 399 -3.87 -18.69 15.25
CA LEU A 399 -3.79 -19.27 16.58
C LEU A 399 -4.76 -20.44 16.78
N PHE A 400 -5.75 -20.61 15.90
CA PHE A 400 -6.73 -21.70 15.96
C PHE A 400 -6.76 -22.47 14.64
N ARG A 401 -6.89 -23.77 14.74
CA ARG A 401 -6.99 -24.65 13.56
C ARG A 401 -8.39 -24.65 12.97
N GLU A 402 -9.40 -24.42 13.80
CA GLU A 402 -10.81 -24.40 13.41
C GLU A 402 -11.54 -23.19 13.96
N THR A 403 -12.37 -22.60 13.08
CA THR A 403 -13.33 -21.56 13.42
C THR A 403 -14.72 -22.02 13.01
N PHE A 404 -15.77 -21.46 13.61
CA PHE A 404 -17.14 -21.72 13.23
C PHE A 404 -17.92 -20.41 13.07
N PRO A 405 -18.81 -20.29 12.08
CA PRO A 405 -19.58 -19.10 11.85
C PRO A 405 -20.71 -18.98 12.86
N ILE A 406 -20.83 -17.81 13.48
CA ILE A 406 -21.99 -17.41 14.29
C ILE A 406 -22.85 -16.51 13.42
N GLN A 407 -24.09 -16.94 13.19
CA GLN A 407 -25.08 -16.22 12.40
C GLN A 407 -26.40 -16.12 13.16
N GLY A 408 -26.95 -14.90 13.29
CA GLY A 408 -28.23 -14.66 13.94
C GLY A 408 -28.45 -13.17 14.24
N PHE A 409 -29.68 -12.73 14.26
CA PHE A 409 -30.08 -11.36 14.57
C PHE A 409 -29.32 -10.27 13.76
N GLY A 410 -28.95 -10.57 12.52
CA GLY A 410 -28.17 -9.69 11.65
C GLY A 410 -26.65 -9.73 11.90
N LEU A 411 -26.17 -10.50 12.88
CA LEU A 411 -24.77 -10.74 13.15
C LEU A 411 -24.22 -11.87 12.30
N SER A 412 -23.00 -11.72 11.81
CA SER A 412 -22.30 -12.77 11.05
C SER A 412 -20.79 -12.63 11.25
N PHE A 413 -20.20 -13.45 12.11
CA PHE A 413 -18.76 -13.44 12.39
C PHE A 413 -18.27 -14.85 12.74
N ASP A 414 -16.96 -15.08 12.63
CA ASP A 414 -16.33 -16.35 12.96
C ASP A 414 -15.83 -16.35 14.39
N ALA A 415 -16.14 -17.41 15.14
CA ALA A 415 -15.64 -17.65 16.48
C ALA A 415 -14.64 -18.82 16.46
N PRO A 416 -13.59 -18.78 17.31
CA PRO A 416 -12.63 -19.89 17.39
C PRO A 416 -13.23 -21.06 18.17
N ARG A 417 -12.84 -22.29 17.81
CA ARG A 417 -13.03 -23.46 18.68
C ARG A 417 -11.92 -23.50 19.72
N PRO A 418 -12.19 -23.31 21.02
CA PRO A 418 -11.13 -23.24 22.03
C PRO A 418 -10.20 -24.45 22.07
N MET A 419 -10.75 -25.64 21.78
CA MET A 419 -9.98 -26.91 21.76
C MET A 419 -9.06 -27.02 20.52
N SER A 420 -9.18 -26.15 19.52
CA SER A 420 -8.36 -26.15 18.31
C SER A 420 -7.17 -25.20 18.38
N ILE A 421 -6.82 -24.70 19.57
CA ILE A 421 -5.69 -23.78 19.74
C ILE A 421 -4.37 -24.42 19.28
N ASP A 422 -3.60 -23.70 18.49
CA ASP A 422 -2.29 -24.10 18.00
C ASP A 422 -1.20 -23.53 18.91
N LEU A 423 -0.81 -24.31 19.93
CA LEU A 423 0.16 -23.87 20.95
C LEU A 423 1.50 -23.42 20.35
N PRO A 424 2.11 -24.14 19.39
CA PRO A 424 3.31 -23.66 18.69
C PRO A 424 3.13 -22.28 18.05
N ALA A 425 1.99 -22.03 17.39
CA ALA A 425 1.68 -20.74 16.79
C ALA A 425 1.52 -19.65 17.84
N VAL A 426 0.88 -19.94 18.95
CA VAL A 426 0.72 -18.99 20.08
C VAL A 426 2.10 -18.63 20.66
N VAL A 427 2.96 -19.61 20.94
CA VAL A 427 4.30 -19.36 21.50
C VAL A 427 5.13 -18.48 20.56
N LEU A 428 5.16 -18.78 19.26
CA LEU A 428 5.88 -17.98 18.28
C LEU A 428 5.30 -16.57 18.14
N SER A 429 3.99 -16.42 18.12
CA SER A 429 3.33 -15.11 18.01
C SER A 429 3.59 -14.23 19.24
N VAL A 430 3.55 -14.82 20.44
CA VAL A 430 3.88 -14.10 21.69
C VAL A 430 5.36 -13.72 21.72
N ALA A 431 6.25 -14.62 21.31
CA ALA A 431 7.68 -14.31 21.21
C ALA A 431 7.97 -13.19 20.20
N ALA A 432 7.35 -13.23 19.02
CA ALA A 432 7.46 -12.18 18.00
C ALA A 432 6.91 -10.83 18.50
N ALA A 433 5.74 -10.83 19.15
CA ALA A 433 5.16 -9.64 19.75
C ALA A 433 6.07 -9.07 20.85
N THR A 434 6.61 -9.91 21.72
CA THR A 434 7.53 -9.49 22.78
C THR A 434 8.81 -8.89 22.20
N ALA A 435 9.39 -9.49 21.14
CA ALA A 435 10.55 -8.97 20.44
C ALA A 435 10.28 -7.58 19.87
N ILE A 436 9.13 -7.38 19.23
CA ILE A 436 8.74 -6.10 18.62
C ILE A 436 8.44 -5.04 19.69
N PHE A 437 7.54 -5.35 20.66
CA PHE A 437 6.99 -4.34 21.56
C PHE A 437 7.87 -4.05 22.77
N ARG A 438 8.59 -5.07 23.31
CA ARG A 438 9.41 -4.91 24.51
C ARG A 438 10.87 -4.63 24.22
N PHE A 439 11.40 -5.27 23.17
CA PHE A 439 12.82 -5.16 22.82
C PHE A 439 13.09 -4.29 21.60
N ASN A 440 12.04 -3.78 20.92
CA ASN A 440 12.16 -2.96 19.71
C ASN A 440 13.02 -3.60 18.60
N VAL A 441 12.97 -4.93 18.48
CA VAL A 441 13.71 -5.66 17.44
C VAL A 441 13.16 -5.29 16.08
N GLY A 442 14.03 -5.05 15.12
CA GLY A 442 13.64 -4.72 13.75
C GLY A 442 12.78 -5.82 13.10
N MET A 443 11.79 -5.42 12.35
CA MET A 443 10.79 -6.31 11.73
C MET A 443 11.42 -7.44 10.91
N LEU A 444 12.41 -7.14 10.05
CA LEU A 444 13.08 -8.15 9.23
C LEU A 444 13.81 -9.23 10.06
N VAL A 445 14.36 -8.83 11.21
CA VAL A 445 15.03 -9.77 12.13
C VAL A 445 14.00 -10.70 12.77
N VAL A 446 12.85 -10.15 13.19
CA VAL A 446 11.74 -10.93 13.77
C VAL A 446 11.19 -11.92 12.74
N LEU A 447 10.97 -11.48 11.50
CA LEU A 447 10.52 -12.35 10.41
C LEU A 447 11.50 -13.50 10.17
N ALA A 448 12.78 -13.19 9.99
CA ALA A 448 13.83 -14.20 9.76
C ALA A 448 13.95 -15.19 10.93
N ALA A 449 13.97 -14.69 12.17
CA ALA A 449 14.03 -15.52 13.36
C ALA A 449 12.81 -16.45 13.50
N SER A 450 11.61 -15.93 13.19
CA SER A 450 10.37 -16.71 13.24
C SER A 450 10.33 -17.80 12.16
N CYS A 451 10.83 -17.51 10.94
CA CYS A 451 10.97 -18.50 9.87
C CYS A 451 11.92 -19.63 10.28
N ILE A 452 13.08 -19.27 10.84
CA ILE A 452 14.07 -20.27 11.34
C ILE A 452 13.45 -21.10 12.47
N ALA A 453 12.76 -20.46 13.41
CA ALA A 453 12.10 -21.15 14.51
C ALA A 453 11.01 -22.12 14.01
N GLY A 454 10.23 -21.76 12.99
CA GLY A 454 9.28 -22.66 12.35
C GLY A 454 9.96 -23.91 11.76
N ILE A 455 11.07 -23.73 11.03
CA ILE A 455 11.84 -24.83 10.48
C ILE A 455 12.39 -25.73 11.60
N LEU A 456 12.95 -25.16 12.66
CA LEU A 456 13.47 -25.92 13.81
C LEU A 456 12.38 -26.73 14.52
N MET A 457 11.18 -26.14 14.70
CA MET A 457 10.03 -26.85 15.27
C MET A 457 9.59 -28.04 14.43
N ARG A 458 9.68 -27.94 13.10
CA ARG A 458 9.41 -29.06 12.18
C ARG A 458 10.42 -30.19 12.37
N PHE A 459 11.72 -29.89 12.41
CA PHE A 459 12.75 -30.91 12.66
C PHE A 459 12.64 -31.52 14.05
N ALA A 460 12.13 -30.79 15.03
CA ALA A 460 11.86 -31.29 16.37
C ALA A 460 10.54 -32.09 16.48
N GLY A 461 9.78 -32.23 15.39
CA GLY A 461 8.49 -32.95 15.37
C GLY A 461 7.37 -32.28 16.16
N VAL A 462 7.44 -30.95 16.35
CA VAL A 462 6.44 -30.17 17.07
C VAL A 462 5.29 -29.75 16.14
N ILE A 463 5.59 -29.54 14.85
CA ILE A 463 4.65 -29.15 13.79
C ILE A 463 4.80 -30.02 12.55
#